data_70c6a04b8896bb00d91e63317749c277
#
_entry.id   70c6a04b8896bb00d91e63317749c277
#
_cell.length_a   1.000
_cell.length_b   1.000
_cell.length_c   1.000
_cell.angle_alpha   90.00
_cell.angle_beta   90.00
_cell.angle_gamma   90.00
#
_symmetry.space_group_name_H-M   'P 1'
#
loop_
_entity.id
_entity.type
_entity.pdbx_description
1 polymer ?
#
loop_
_entity_poly.entity_id
_entity_poly.type
_entity_poly.pdbx_seq_one_letter_code
_entity_poly.pdbx_strand_id
1 'polypeptide(L)'
;MNIALELAKKGEGFTSPNPMVGAVIVKNGHITGKGYHKAAGKAHAEVNAIDEAGDDAKDSTLYVTLEPCNHTGRTPPCTEKIISAGIKEVFVAMEDPNPDVAGGGIEFLRSKGIKVSTGACLKDAERLNEAFIKYVKTKRPFVTVKCASTLDGQIATATGDSKWITCGKSREFVHRLRHASDGIMVGINTVVKDNPSLTTRIEGLNGSDPVRIILDTDLLISEKARVLQINSNSDIMIISGLSVSQEKKALIEKTGAKVIESKVYDKKFIDLDYLMDLLGAEGITSLLIEGGGSVISSAFSAGIVDKICFFYAPKIMRGNNGVSICRGSGVLLMKDCINVHNIKIKRFDDDVMIEGYIK
;
A
#
# COMPACT_ATOMS: atom_id res chain seq x y z
N MET A 1 -4.21 9.76 21.77
CA MET A 1 -3.50 9.25 20.59
C MET A 1 -4.25 8.13 19.87
N ASN A 2 -4.77 7.08 20.52
CA ASN A 2 -5.49 5.99 19.82
C ASN A 2 -6.64 6.48 18.94
N ILE A 3 -7.42 7.47 19.40
CA ILE A 3 -8.51 8.08 18.61
C ILE A 3 -7.95 8.80 17.38
N ALA A 4 -6.80 9.48 17.49
CA ALA A 4 -6.15 10.11 16.35
C ALA A 4 -5.67 9.07 15.31
N LEU A 5 -5.14 7.93 15.74
CA LEU A 5 -4.78 6.80 14.87
C LEU A 5 -6.00 6.20 14.16
N GLU A 6 -7.12 6.02 14.86
CA GLU A 6 -8.36 5.54 14.22
C GLU A 6 -8.95 6.54 13.22
N LEU A 7 -8.80 7.85 13.47
CA LEU A 7 -9.17 8.88 12.50
C LEU A 7 -8.26 8.84 11.27
N ALA A 8 -6.94 8.69 11.46
CA ALA A 8 -5.97 8.61 10.37
C ALA A 8 -6.29 7.48 9.38
N LYS A 9 -6.72 6.31 9.85
CA LYS A 9 -7.13 5.17 9.02
C LYS A 9 -8.26 5.50 8.04
N LYS A 10 -9.10 6.51 8.32
CA LYS A 10 -10.16 6.94 7.40
C LYS A 10 -9.63 7.56 6.10
N GLY A 11 -8.35 7.93 6.07
CA GLY A 11 -7.64 8.40 4.88
C GLY A 11 -7.07 7.29 3.99
N GLU A 12 -7.18 6.01 4.42
CA GLU A 12 -6.66 4.87 3.66
C GLU A 12 -7.18 4.85 2.22
N GLY A 13 -6.30 4.63 1.25
CA GLY A 13 -6.60 4.61 -0.18
C GLY A 13 -6.83 5.97 -0.84
N PHE A 14 -6.78 7.09 -0.08
CA PHE A 14 -7.05 8.43 -0.63
C PHE A 14 -5.89 9.43 -0.42
N THR A 15 -5.03 9.18 0.55
CA THR A 15 -3.99 10.17 0.93
C THR A 15 -2.71 10.06 0.12
N SER A 16 -2.42 8.92 -0.51
CA SER A 16 -1.18 8.72 -1.27
C SER A 16 -0.94 9.87 -2.28
N PRO A 17 0.30 10.35 -2.43
CA PRO A 17 1.54 9.91 -1.77
C PRO A 17 1.77 10.48 -0.35
N ASN A 18 0.80 11.24 0.21
CA ASN A 18 0.86 11.78 1.56
C ASN A 18 0.60 10.70 2.61
N PRO A 19 1.10 10.88 3.86
CA PRO A 19 0.82 9.98 4.96
C PRO A 19 -0.63 10.07 5.43
N MET A 20 -1.12 9.01 6.05
CA MET A 20 -2.36 9.02 6.82
C MET A 20 -2.11 9.71 8.16
N VAL A 21 -2.78 10.83 8.38
CA VAL A 21 -2.63 11.64 9.61
C VAL A 21 -3.98 11.85 10.25
N GLY A 22 -4.02 11.73 11.58
CA GLY A 22 -5.17 12.05 12.40
C GLY A 22 -4.80 12.97 13.54
N ALA A 23 -5.72 13.84 13.94
CA ALA A 23 -5.53 14.83 14.97
C ALA A 23 -6.76 14.90 15.90
N VAL A 24 -6.51 15.12 17.18
CA VAL A 24 -7.56 15.28 18.20
C VAL A 24 -7.19 16.41 19.14
N ILE A 25 -8.11 17.33 19.39
CA ILE A 25 -7.96 18.42 20.35
C ILE A 25 -8.73 18.09 21.62
N VAL A 26 -8.06 18.29 22.76
CA VAL A 26 -8.61 18.03 24.09
C VAL A 26 -8.49 19.27 24.95
N LYS A 27 -9.59 19.71 25.55
CA LYS A 27 -9.64 20.81 26.51
C LYS A 27 -10.37 20.34 27.78
N ASN A 28 -9.76 20.53 28.92
CA ASN A 28 -10.35 20.15 30.24
C ASN A 28 -10.82 18.69 30.30
N GLY A 29 -10.07 17.77 29.66
CA GLY A 29 -10.41 16.33 29.60
C GLY A 29 -11.47 15.96 28.57
N HIS A 30 -12.04 16.91 27.83
CA HIS A 30 -13.05 16.67 26.81
C HIS A 30 -12.46 16.86 25.39
N ILE A 31 -12.87 16.01 24.46
CA ILE A 31 -12.53 16.17 23.05
C ILE A 31 -13.40 17.29 22.46
N THR A 32 -12.75 18.33 21.95
CA THR A 32 -13.41 19.49 21.35
C THR A 32 -13.24 19.55 19.84
N GLY A 33 -12.24 18.85 19.27
CA GLY A 33 -12.05 18.79 17.82
C GLY A 33 -11.39 17.49 17.38
N LYS A 34 -11.78 17.02 16.20
CA LYS A 34 -11.27 15.82 15.53
C LYS A 34 -10.99 16.13 14.07
N GLY A 35 -9.86 15.64 13.56
CA GLY A 35 -9.50 15.81 12.16
C GLY A 35 -8.71 14.64 11.63
N TYR A 36 -8.74 14.45 10.34
CA TYR A 36 -7.84 13.55 9.62
C TYR A 36 -7.57 14.10 8.23
N HIS A 37 -6.44 13.72 7.64
CA HIS A 37 -6.13 14.05 6.25
C HIS A 37 -7.02 13.20 5.34
N LYS A 38 -7.97 13.86 4.65
CA LYS A 38 -9.03 13.14 3.91
C LYS A 38 -8.55 12.57 2.58
N ALA A 39 -7.70 13.32 1.87
CA ALA A 39 -7.16 12.94 0.57
C ALA A 39 -5.99 13.86 0.20
N ALA A 40 -5.14 13.44 -0.73
CA ALA A 40 -4.06 14.25 -1.27
C ALA A 40 -4.58 15.62 -1.77
N GLY A 41 -3.89 16.70 -1.37
CA GLY A 41 -4.26 18.08 -1.72
C GLY A 41 -5.40 18.69 -0.89
N LYS A 42 -5.98 17.97 0.06
CA LYS A 42 -6.96 18.50 1.02
C LYS A 42 -6.26 18.98 2.30
N ALA A 43 -7.02 19.68 3.17
CA ALA A 43 -6.54 20.16 4.46
C ALA A 43 -5.93 19.03 5.31
N HIS A 44 -4.89 19.35 6.06
CA HIS A 44 -4.24 18.42 6.97
C HIS A 44 -5.11 18.15 8.20
N ALA A 45 -4.77 17.09 8.95
CA ALA A 45 -5.55 16.63 10.10
C ALA A 45 -5.65 17.70 11.18
N GLU A 46 -4.55 18.41 11.44
CA GLU A 46 -4.46 19.47 12.45
C GLU A 46 -5.41 20.61 12.12
N VAL A 47 -5.43 21.04 10.86
CA VAL A 47 -6.33 22.11 10.38
C VAL A 47 -7.78 21.71 10.60
N ASN A 48 -8.16 20.49 10.17
CA ASN A 48 -9.50 19.98 10.33
C ASN A 48 -9.91 19.89 11.81
N ALA A 49 -8.99 19.48 12.70
CA ALA A 49 -9.27 19.37 14.14
C ALA A 49 -9.40 20.74 14.80
N ILE A 50 -8.56 21.72 14.40
CA ILE A 50 -8.61 23.10 14.92
C ILE A 50 -9.90 23.79 14.47
N ASP A 51 -10.28 23.63 13.20
CA ASP A 51 -11.49 24.23 12.66
C ASP A 51 -12.77 23.66 13.32
N GLU A 52 -12.78 22.36 13.67
CA GLU A 52 -13.87 21.73 14.42
C GLU A 52 -13.91 22.22 15.88
N ALA A 53 -12.75 22.41 16.51
CA ALA A 53 -12.68 22.89 17.88
C ALA A 53 -13.08 24.38 18.04
N GLY A 54 -12.87 25.20 17.00
CA GLY A 54 -13.12 26.64 17.05
C GLY A 54 -12.38 27.31 18.22
N ASP A 55 -13.09 28.10 19.02
CA ASP A 55 -12.54 28.83 20.18
C ASP A 55 -12.03 27.90 21.29
N ASP A 56 -12.47 26.65 21.32
CA ASP A 56 -12.00 25.65 22.29
C ASP A 56 -10.61 25.12 21.97
N ALA A 57 -10.04 25.45 20.81
CA ALA A 57 -8.64 25.15 20.48
C ALA A 57 -7.67 25.94 21.38
N LYS A 58 -8.06 27.15 21.81
CA LYS A 58 -7.23 27.97 22.69
C LYS A 58 -7.03 27.30 24.06
N ASP A 59 -5.78 27.27 24.52
CA ASP A 59 -5.34 26.67 25.78
C ASP A 59 -5.57 25.16 25.88
N SER A 60 -5.76 24.48 24.73
CA SER A 60 -5.98 23.03 24.61
C SER A 60 -4.70 22.22 24.40
N THR A 61 -4.85 20.91 24.37
CA THR A 61 -3.82 19.92 23.99
C THR A 61 -4.18 19.29 22.66
N LEU A 62 -3.22 19.28 21.71
CA LEU A 62 -3.34 18.60 20.43
C LEU A 62 -2.63 17.24 20.49
N TYR A 63 -3.29 16.18 20.04
CA TYR A 63 -2.72 14.86 19.76
C TYR A 63 -2.70 14.66 18.25
N VAL A 64 -1.53 14.46 17.66
CA VAL A 64 -1.36 14.27 16.22
C VAL A 64 -0.46 13.05 15.93
N THR A 65 -0.81 12.26 14.90
CA THR A 65 -0.11 11.00 14.61
C THR A 65 1.22 11.16 13.89
N LEU A 66 1.48 12.34 13.31
CA LEU A 66 2.73 12.69 12.63
C LEU A 66 3.13 14.12 12.99
N GLU A 67 4.41 14.41 12.95
CA GLU A 67 4.96 15.74 13.15
C GLU A 67 4.25 16.78 12.26
N PRO A 68 3.75 17.89 12.83
CA PRO A 68 3.12 18.97 12.06
C PRO A 68 4.11 19.62 11.09
N CYS A 69 3.69 19.79 9.85
CA CYS A 69 4.54 20.39 8.82
C CYS A 69 4.90 21.84 9.13
N ASN A 70 6.18 22.21 8.83
CA ASN A 70 6.73 23.56 9.05
C ASN A 70 7.21 24.22 7.75
N HIS A 71 6.75 23.76 6.61
CA HIS A 71 7.06 24.33 5.29
C HIS A 71 5.78 24.76 4.60
N THR A 72 5.88 25.82 3.78
CA THR A 72 4.79 26.28 2.94
C THR A 72 4.73 25.40 1.70
N GLY A 73 3.69 24.58 1.61
CA GLY A 73 3.38 23.79 0.43
C GLY A 73 2.21 24.41 -0.35
N ARG A 74 1.22 23.58 -0.68
CA ARG A 74 -0.06 24.05 -1.26
C ARG A 74 -0.94 24.77 -0.22
N THR A 75 -0.67 24.56 1.05
CA THR A 75 -1.34 25.16 2.20
C THR A 75 -0.29 25.77 3.13
N PRO A 76 -0.66 26.77 3.97
CA PRO A 76 0.21 27.28 5.02
C PRO A 76 0.65 26.16 5.97
N PRO A 77 1.81 26.30 6.66
CA PRO A 77 2.29 25.30 7.61
C PRO A 77 1.31 25.05 8.73
N CYS A 78 1.15 23.76 9.12
CA CYS A 78 0.30 23.39 10.26
C CYS A 78 0.81 23.98 11.57
N THR A 79 2.12 24.18 11.71
CA THR A 79 2.74 24.84 12.87
C THR A 79 2.19 26.26 13.10
N GLU A 80 2.02 27.04 12.05
CA GLU A 80 1.45 28.40 12.15
C GLU A 80 -0.02 28.35 12.59
N LYS A 81 -0.80 27.42 12.05
CA LYS A 81 -2.20 27.24 12.44
C LYS A 81 -2.31 26.83 13.91
N ILE A 82 -1.45 25.93 14.40
CA ILE A 82 -1.37 25.48 15.79
C ILE A 82 -1.07 26.67 16.73
N ILE A 83 -0.07 27.48 16.36
CA ILE A 83 0.32 28.67 17.14
C ILE A 83 -0.83 29.71 17.18
N SER A 84 -1.40 30.03 16.03
CA SER A 84 -2.49 31.03 15.94
C SER A 84 -3.76 30.60 16.66
N ALA A 85 -4.02 29.29 16.75
CA ALA A 85 -5.12 28.74 17.53
C ALA A 85 -4.89 28.76 19.06
N GLY A 86 -3.67 29.11 19.51
CA GLY A 86 -3.33 29.20 20.93
C GLY A 86 -3.26 27.85 21.66
N ILE A 87 -2.90 26.77 20.94
CA ILE A 87 -2.68 25.46 21.52
C ILE A 87 -1.44 25.51 22.44
N LYS A 88 -1.53 24.96 23.64
CA LYS A 88 -0.46 25.01 24.67
C LYS A 88 0.45 23.79 24.65
N GLU A 89 -0.06 22.62 24.29
CA GLU A 89 0.66 21.36 24.35
C GLU A 89 0.34 20.51 23.14
N VAL A 90 1.36 19.85 22.58
CA VAL A 90 1.23 18.96 21.43
C VAL A 90 1.88 17.60 21.75
N PHE A 91 1.14 16.53 21.56
CA PHE A 91 1.65 15.17 21.57
C PHE A 91 1.77 14.66 20.13
N VAL A 92 2.98 14.33 19.71
CA VAL A 92 3.30 13.79 18.38
C VAL A 92 3.60 12.31 18.51
N ALA A 93 2.94 11.44 17.71
CA ALA A 93 3.23 10.01 17.78
C ALA A 93 4.55 9.67 17.09
N MET A 94 4.79 10.21 15.90
CA MET A 94 5.97 9.92 15.06
C MET A 94 6.53 11.23 14.49
N GLU A 95 7.84 11.38 14.51
CA GLU A 95 8.56 12.43 13.80
C GLU A 95 8.47 12.20 12.29
N ASP A 96 8.56 13.26 11.47
CA ASP A 96 8.48 13.09 10.02
C ASP A 96 9.74 12.37 9.50
N PRO A 97 9.60 11.18 8.90
CA PRO A 97 10.73 10.41 8.40
C PRO A 97 11.28 10.93 7.07
N ASN A 98 10.67 11.95 6.46
CA ASN A 98 11.02 12.46 5.14
C ASN A 98 12.27 13.37 5.23
N PRO A 99 13.42 12.95 4.68
CA PRO A 99 14.64 13.75 4.71
C PRO A 99 14.52 15.07 3.94
N ASP A 100 13.64 15.12 2.93
CA ASP A 100 13.44 16.30 2.09
C ASP A 100 12.65 17.41 2.82
N VAL A 101 11.87 17.05 3.84
CA VAL A 101 11.09 17.98 4.68
C VAL A 101 11.93 18.50 5.84
N ALA A 102 12.99 17.75 6.21
CA ALA A 102 13.95 18.06 7.27
C ALA A 102 13.30 18.36 8.64
N GLY A 103 12.11 17.86 8.91
CA GLY A 103 11.43 18.03 10.20
C GLY A 103 11.28 19.50 10.60
N GLY A 104 11.61 19.79 11.84
CA GLY A 104 11.66 21.16 12.36
C GLY A 104 10.31 21.68 12.82
N GLY A 105 9.22 20.97 12.63
CA GLY A 105 7.91 21.34 13.17
C GLY A 105 7.88 21.27 14.70
N ILE A 106 8.45 20.23 15.26
CA ILE A 106 8.58 20.03 16.71
C ILE A 106 9.45 21.15 17.33
N GLU A 107 10.65 21.39 16.78
CA GLU A 107 11.57 22.40 17.28
C GLU A 107 10.99 23.80 17.11
N PHE A 108 10.32 24.07 15.99
CA PHE A 108 9.67 25.34 15.75
C PHE A 108 8.56 25.61 16.78
N LEU A 109 7.68 24.64 17.06
CA LEU A 109 6.64 24.78 18.07
C LEU A 109 7.24 24.99 19.46
N ARG A 110 8.29 24.24 19.83
CA ARG A 110 9.03 24.45 21.09
C ARG A 110 9.61 25.87 21.20
N SER A 111 10.19 26.39 20.12
CA SER A 111 10.74 27.75 20.08
C SER A 111 9.69 28.84 20.28
N LYS A 112 8.42 28.53 20.00
CA LYS A 112 7.26 29.41 20.23
C LYS A 112 6.60 29.22 21.59
N GLY A 113 7.21 28.42 22.49
CA GLY A 113 6.75 28.21 23.85
C GLY A 113 5.67 27.13 23.98
N ILE A 114 5.41 26.36 22.92
CA ILE A 114 4.47 25.22 22.96
C ILE A 114 5.22 24.00 23.52
N LYS A 115 4.64 23.35 24.51
CA LYS A 115 5.18 22.11 25.05
C LYS A 115 4.93 20.97 24.06
N VAL A 116 5.99 20.30 23.60
CA VAL A 116 5.89 19.18 22.63
C VAL A 116 6.52 17.92 23.19
N SER A 117 5.71 16.84 23.26
CA SER A 117 6.11 15.47 23.62
C SER A 117 5.97 14.54 22.43
N THR A 118 6.94 13.62 22.24
CA THR A 118 6.97 12.69 21.09
C THR A 118 6.91 11.22 21.55
N GLY A 119 6.59 10.30 20.63
CA GLY A 119 6.69 8.86 20.82
C GLY A 119 5.43 8.16 21.35
N ALA A 120 4.35 8.90 21.60
CA ALA A 120 3.09 8.30 22.06
C ALA A 120 2.46 7.42 20.97
N CYS A 121 2.40 6.08 21.17
CA CYS A 121 1.94 5.09 20.19
C CYS A 121 2.81 5.04 18.91
N LEU A 122 4.12 5.27 19.03
CA LEU A 122 5.05 5.33 17.90
C LEU A 122 4.92 4.12 16.96
N LYS A 123 4.97 2.89 17.49
CA LYS A 123 4.89 1.67 16.68
C LYS A 123 3.61 1.55 15.86
N ASP A 124 2.48 2.05 16.39
CA ASP A 124 1.20 2.01 15.68
C ASP A 124 1.17 3.09 14.57
N ALA A 125 1.76 4.26 14.82
CA ALA A 125 1.89 5.32 13.82
C ALA A 125 2.83 4.91 12.68
N GLU A 126 3.98 4.31 12.98
CA GLU A 126 4.91 3.75 11.98
C GLU A 126 4.24 2.66 11.13
N ARG A 127 3.51 1.74 11.78
CA ARG A 127 2.81 0.66 11.07
C ARG A 127 1.70 1.19 10.17
N LEU A 128 0.99 2.23 10.59
CA LEU A 128 -0.04 2.87 9.79
C LEU A 128 0.54 3.49 8.51
N ASN A 129 1.76 4.04 8.60
CA ASN A 129 2.40 4.78 7.53
C ASN A 129 3.62 4.04 6.92
N GLU A 130 3.70 2.70 7.04
CA GLU A 130 4.86 1.90 6.59
C GLU A 130 5.22 2.13 5.12
N ALA A 131 4.21 2.29 4.24
CA ALA A 131 4.42 2.59 2.82
C ALA A 131 5.02 3.98 2.61
N PHE A 132 4.46 5.00 3.26
CA PHE A 132 4.99 6.36 3.24
C PHE A 132 6.44 6.40 3.74
N ILE A 133 6.72 5.77 4.89
CA ILE A 133 8.06 5.75 5.51
C ILE A 133 9.09 5.14 4.56
N LYS A 134 8.77 4.00 3.93
CA LYS A 134 9.68 3.37 2.96
C LYS A 134 9.90 4.28 1.76
N TYR A 135 8.81 4.79 1.18
CA TYR A 135 8.88 5.58 -0.05
C TYR A 135 9.70 6.87 0.14
N VAL A 136 9.49 7.63 1.21
CA VAL A 136 10.24 8.88 1.42
C VAL A 136 11.73 8.64 1.65
N LYS A 137 12.10 7.50 2.25
CA LYS A 137 13.49 7.11 2.51
C LYS A 137 14.20 6.51 1.30
N THR A 138 13.48 5.78 0.45
CA THR A 138 14.10 4.95 -0.61
C THR A 138 13.67 5.33 -2.02
N LYS A 139 12.60 6.10 -2.15
CA LYS A 139 11.90 6.40 -3.42
C LYS A 139 11.40 5.15 -4.14
N ARG A 140 11.23 4.03 -3.42
CA ARG A 140 10.71 2.75 -3.90
C ARG A 140 9.41 2.40 -3.19
N PRO A 141 8.47 1.68 -3.84
CA PRO A 141 7.22 1.27 -3.21
C PRO A 141 7.44 0.28 -2.05
N PHE A 142 6.53 0.30 -1.09
CA PHE A 142 6.37 -0.76 -0.10
C PHE A 142 5.63 -1.93 -0.74
N VAL A 143 6.25 -3.10 -0.76
CA VAL A 143 5.76 -4.27 -1.51
C VAL A 143 5.11 -5.28 -0.57
N THR A 144 3.80 -5.48 -0.76
CA THR A 144 3.04 -6.53 -0.09
C THR A 144 2.73 -7.67 -1.05
N VAL A 145 3.11 -8.90 -0.73
CA VAL A 145 2.69 -10.09 -1.48
C VAL A 145 1.44 -10.67 -0.83
N LYS A 146 0.36 -10.76 -1.60
CA LYS A 146 -0.86 -11.45 -1.19
C LYS A 146 -1.00 -12.76 -1.96
N CYS A 147 -1.27 -13.84 -1.24
CA CYS A 147 -1.59 -15.12 -1.84
C CYS A 147 -2.79 -15.75 -1.14
N ALA A 148 -3.58 -16.55 -1.87
CA ALA A 148 -4.62 -17.41 -1.30
C ALA A 148 -4.40 -18.84 -1.77
N SER A 149 -4.28 -19.78 -0.84
CA SER A 149 -3.97 -21.17 -1.12
C SER A 149 -4.78 -22.14 -0.27
N THR A 150 -4.71 -23.40 -0.64
CA THR A 150 -5.10 -24.54 0.21
C THR A 150 -4.09 -24.72 1.35
N LEU A 151 -4.40 -25.54 2.37
CA LEU A 151 -3.49 -25.84 3.47
C LEU A 151 -2.18 -26.50 3.02
N ASP A 152 -2.23 -27.26 1.93
CA ASP A 152 -1.06 -27.88 1.29
C ASP A 152 -0.38 -26.96 0.25
N GLY A 153 -0.65 -25.65 0.28
CA GLY A 153 0.09 -24.64 -0.44
C GLY A 153 -0.19 -24.53 -1.94
N GLN A 154 -1.37 -24.98 -2.41
CA GLN A 154 -1.72 -24.91 -3.82
C GLN A 154 -2.65 -23.72 -4.11
N ILE A 155 -2.37 -22.98 -5.19
CA ILE A 155 -3.15 -21.82 -5.66
C ILE A 155 -4.04 -22.12 -6.86
N ALA A 156 -3.87 -23.26 -7.50
CA ALA A 156 -4.74 -23.79 -8.55
C ALA A 156 -4.50 -25.29 -8.75
N THR A 157 -5.49 -25.98 -9.32
CA THR A 157 -5.35 -27.36 -9.78
C THR A 157 -4.40 -27.49 -10.98
N ALA A 158 -4.05 -28.70 -11.37
CA ALA A 158 -3.27 -28.98 -12.58
C ALA A 158 -3.92 -28.42 -13.87
N THR A 159 -5.25 -28.34 -13.91
CA THR A 159 -6.01 -27.78 -15.04
C THR A 159 -6.13 -26.27 -14.97
N GLY A 160 -5.67 -25.65 -13.87
CA GLY A 160 -5.74 -24.21 -13.66
C GLY A 160 -7.01 -23.72 -12.95
N ASP A 161 -7.90 -24.61 -12.50
CA ASP A 161 -9.06 -24.21 -11.69
C ASP A 161 -8.60 -23.68 -10.34
N SER A 162 -9.05 -22.47 -9.98
CA SER A 162 -8.68 -21.73 -8.76
C SER A 162 -9.88 -21.09 -8.05
N LYS A 163 -11.10 -21.29 -8.52
CA LYS A 163 -12.31 -20.63 -8.02
C LYS A 163 -13.25 -21.60 -7.33
N TRP A 164 -13.55 -21.39 -6.03
CA TRP A 164 -13.00 -20.40 -5.12
C TRP A 164 -12.20 -21.13 -4.04
N ILE A 165 -10.97 -20.69 -3.81
CA ILE A 165 -10.13 -21.25 -2.74
C ILE A 165 -10.66 -20.75 -1.40
N THR A 166 -10.72 -19.42 -1.20
CA THR A 166 -11.08 -18.76 0.05
C THR A 166 -12.55 -18.31 0.10
N CYS A 167 -13.05 -18.06 1.31
CA CYS A 167 -14.41 -17.61 1.59
C CYS A 167 -14.69 -16.17 1.13
N GLY A 168 -15.97 -15.75 1.22
CA GLY A 168 -16.41 -14.40 0.83
C GLY A 168 -15.72 -13.29 1.62
N LYS A 169 -15.61 -13.46 2.95
CA LYS A 169 -14.98 -12.45 3.83
C LYS A 169 -13.48 -12.27 3.55
N SER A 170 -12.77 -13.36 3.23
CA SER A 170 -11.38 -13.28 2.80
C SER A 170 -11.24 -12.47 1.51
N ARG A 171 -12.12 -12.70 0.53
CA ARG A 171 -12.12 -11.94 -0.74
C ARG A 171 -12.50 -10.47 -0.53
N GLU A 172 -13.43 -10.16 0.36
CA GLU A 172 -13.76 -8.78 0.74
C GLU A 172 -12.53 -8.07 1.33
N PHE A 173 -11.80 -8.76 2.23
CA PHE A 173 -10.58 -8.20 2.80
C PHE A 173 -9.50 -7.94 1.74
N VAL A 174 -9.39 -8.80 0.71
CA VAL A 174 -8.49 -8.56 -0.43
C VAL A 174 -8.87 -7.28 -1.19
N HIS A 175 -10.15 -6.97 -1.33
CA HIS A 175 -10.56 -5.69 -1.92
C HIS A 175 -10.15 -4.48 -1.06
N ARG A 176 -10.09 -4.63 0.27
CA ARG A 176 -9.53 -3.59 1.15
C ARG A 176 -8.02 -3.43 0.94
N LEU A 177 -7.27 -4.53 0.76
CA LEU A 177 -5.84 -4.45 0.42
C LEU A 177 -5.61 -3.72 -0.90
N ARG A 178 -6.46 -3.97 -1.91
CA ARG A 178 -6.40 -3.24 -3.20
C ARG A 178 -6.68 -1.76 -3.03
N HIS A 179 -7.71 -1.41 -2.25
CA HIS A 179 -8.05 -0.03 -1.93
C HIS A 179 -6.90 0.71 -1.24
N ALA A 180 -6.19 0.03 -0.34
CA ALA A 180 -5.07 0.59 0.43
C ALA A 180 -3.76 0.68 -0.36
N SER A 181 -3.71 0.16 -1.61
CA SER A 181 -2.49 0.10 -2.41
C SER A 181 -2.57 1.01 -3.63
N ASP A 182 -1.47 1.70 -3.96
CA ASP A 182 -1.39 2.55 -5.16
C ASP A 182 -1.33 1.72 -6.43
N GLY A 183 -0.64 0.57 -6.39
CA GLY A 183 -0.51 -0.33 -7.51
C GLY A 183 -0.86 -1.78 -7.17
N ILE A 184 -1.43 -2.50 -8.14
CA ILE A 184 -1.61 -3.96 -8.10
C ILE A 184 -0.86 -4.60 -9.25
N MET A 185 0.00 -5.59 -8.95
CA MET A 185 0.85 -6.24 -9.94
C MET A 185 0.52 -7.73 -10.09
N VAL A 186 0.38 -8.15 -11.35
CA VAL A 186 0.20 -9.56 -11.74
C VAL A 186 1.04 -9.89 -12.97
N GLY A 187 1.32 -11.17 -13.18
CA GLY A 187 1.94 -11.64 -14.43
C GLY A 187 0.91 -11.87 -15.53
N ILE A 188 1.34 -11.82 -16.80
CA ILE A 188 0.48 -12.05 -17.99
C ILE A 188 -0.27 -13.38 -17.92
N ASN A 189 0.32 -14.43 -17.38
CA ASN A 189 -0.36 -15.73 -17.25
C ASN A 189 -1.62 -15.66 -16.38
N THR A 190 -1.65 -14.79 -15.37
CA THR A 190 -2.86 -14.53 -14.55
C THR A 190 -3.92 -13.84 -15.39
N VAL A 191 -3.53 -12.88 -16.24
CA VAL A 191 -4.47 -12.19 -17.13
C VAL A 191 -5.07 -13.14 -18.15
N VAL A 192 -4.24 -13.97 -18.78
CA VAL A 192 -4.69 -14.93 -19.81
C VAL A 192 -5.61 -16.01 -19.23
N LYS A 193 -5.30 -16.52 -18.01
CA LYS A 193 -6.07 -17.62 -17.43
C LYS A 193 -7.35 -17.17 -16.73
N ASP A 194 -7.26 -16.10 -15.94
CA ASP A 194 -8.33 -15.69 -15.02
C ASP A 194 -9.17 -14.53 -15.57
N ASN A 195 -8.66 -13.83 -16.59
CA ASN A 195 -9.23 -12.60 -17.18
C ASN A 195 -9.77 -11.64 -16.10
N PRO A 196 -8.90 -11.21 -15.15
CA PRO A 196 -9.33 -10.50 -13.96
C PRO A 196 -9.63 -9.02 -14.25
N SER A 197 -10.41 -8.40 -13.35
CA SER A 197 -10.65 -6.95 -13.37
C SER A 197 -9.55 -6.15 -12.67
N LEU A 198 -8.96 -6.71 -11.60
CA LEU A 198 -7.99 -6.06 -10.72
C LEU A 198 -8.49 -4.77 -10.07
N THR A 199 -9.79 -4.61 -9.94
CA THR A 199 -10.46 -3.45 -9.35
C THR A 199 -10.82 -3.68 -7.89
N THR A 200 -11.05 -2.59 -7.18
CA THR A 200 -11.59 -2.54 -5.83
C THR A 200 -13.11 -2.64 -5.89
N ARG A 201 -13.71 -3.49 -5.06
CA ARG A 201 -15.16 -3.63 -4.89
C ARG A 201 -15.45 -3.82 -3.41
N ILE A 202 -15.78 -2.74 -2.72
CA ILE A 202 -16.11 -2.72 -1.29
C ILE A 202 -17.54 -2.20 -1.17
N GLU A 203 -18.41 -2.98 -0.56
CA GLU A 203 -19.79 -2.58 -0.35
C GLU A 203 -19.86 -1.35 0.57
N GLY A 204 -20.65 -0.35 0.17
CA GLY A 204 -20.82 0.88 0.94
C GLY A 204 -19.64 1.87 0.91
N LEU A 205 -18.56 1.57 0.19
CA LEU A 205 -17.41 2.47 0.02
C LEU A 205 -17.16 2.77 -1.46
N ASN A 206 -17.08 4.04 -1.80
CA ASN A 206 -16.56 4.46 -3.11
C ASN A 206 -15.03 4.34 -3.09
N GLY A 207 -14.53 3.10 -3.22
CA GLY A 207 -13.12 2.76 -3.08
C GLY A 207 -12.28 3.28 -4.26
N SER A 208 -11.00 3.53 -4.01
CA SER A 208 -10.01 3.82 -5.05
C SER A 208 -9.54 2.53 -5.70
N ASP A 209 -9.48 2.50 -7.03
CA ASP A 209 -8.83 1.41 -7.76
C ASP A 209 -7.32 1.65 -7.79
N PRO A 210 -6.48 0.63 -7.56
CA PRO A 210 -5.04 0.73 -7.75
C PRO A 210 -4.67 0.81 -9.23
N VAL A 211 -3.50 1.39 -9.53
CA VAL A 211 -2.87 1.28 -10.85
C VAL A 211 -2.64 -0.20 -11.18
N ARG A 212 -3.15 -0.66 -12.32
CA ARG A 212 -3.04 -2.06 -12.72
C ARG A 212 -1.75 -2.29 -13.47
N ILE A 213 -0.84 -3.08 -12.92
CA ILE A 213 0.50 -3.33 -13.43
C ILE A 213 0.58 -4.78 -13.88
N ILE A 214 0.86 -5.00 -15.17
CA ILE A 214 0.91 -6.34 -15.77
C ILE A 214 2.32 -6.60 -16.28
N LEU A 215 2.98 -7.64 -15.75
CA LEU A 215 4.29 -8.10 -16.22
C LEU A 215 4.08 -8.97 -17.46
N ASP A 216 4.48 -8.48 -18.63
CA ASP A 216 4.27 -9.13 -19.92
C ASP A 216 5.46 -8.92 -20.85
N THR A 217 6.53 -9.66 -20.58
CA THR A 217 7.84 -9.50 -21.25
C THR A 217 7.72 -9.47 -22.77
N ASP A 218 6.87 -10.31 -23.35
CA ASP A 218 6.72 -10.50 -24.79
C ASP A 218 5.50 -9.77 -25.37
N LEU A 219 4.78 -8.96 -24.54
CA LEU A 219 3.57 -8.23 -24.90
C LEU A 219 2.47 -9.14 -25.47
N LEU A 220 2.20 -10.26 -24.77
CA LEU A 220 1.22 -11.29 -25.19
C LEU A 220 -0.23 -10.90 -24.88
N ILE A 221 -0.44 -9.86 -24.09
CA ILE A 221 -1.80 -9.43 -23.69
C ILE A 221 -2.67 -9.15 -24.92
N SER A 222 -3.91 -9.63 -24.87
CA SER A 222 -4.91 -9.30 -25.89
C SER A 222 -5.51 -7.92 -25.59
N GLU A 223 -5.75 -7.12 -26.63
CA GLU A 223 -6.50 -5.87 -26.55
C GLU A 223 -7.93 -6.07 -25.98
N LYS A 224 -8.47 -7.29 -26.09
CA LYS A 224 -9.77 -7.69 -25.54
C LYS A 224 -9.71 -8.16 -24.10
N ALA A 225 -8.53 -8.17 -23.47
CA ALA A 225 -8.41 -8.57 -22.06
C ALA A 225 -9.29 -7.68 -21.19
N ARG A 226 -10.05 -8.29 -20.27
CA ARG A 226 -10.99 -7.59 -19.42
C ARG A 226 -10.37 -6.42 -18.65
N VAL A 227 -9.15 -6.60 -18.16
CA VAL A 227 -8.41 -5.55 -17.44
C VAL A 227 -8.23 -4.26 -18.25
N LEU A 228 -8.17 -4.35 -19.59
CA LEU A 228 -8.04 -3.21 -20.51
C LEU A 228 -9.39 -2.58 -20.88
N GLN A 229 -10.51 -3.30 -20.67
CA GLN A 229 -11.85 -2.88 -21.09
C GLN A 229 -12.69 -2.28 -19.96
N ILE A 230 -12.15 -2.25 -18.73
CA ILE A 230 -12.89 -1.74 -17.58
C ILE A 230 -12.83 -0.23 -17.53
N ASN A 231 -13.98 0.41 -17.38
CA ASN A 231 -14.06 1.82 -17.06
C ASN A 231 -13.64 2.04 -15.60
N SER A 232 -12.44 2.56 -15.40
CA SER A 232 -11.84 2.89 -14.12
C SER A 232 -11.02 4.16 -14.28
N ASN A 233 -11.02 5.01 -13.25
CA ASN A 233 -10.20 6.24 -13.22
C ASN A 233 -8.71 5.96 -12.96
N SER A 234 -8.33 4.69 -12.76
CA SER A 234 -6.96 4.30 -12.48
C SER A 234 -6.25 3.82 -13.73
N ASP A 235 -4.98 4.16 -13.87
CA ASP A 235 -4.14 3.82 -15.00
C ASP A 235 -3.87 2.32 -15.12
N ILE A 236 -3.40 1.93 -16.32
CA ILE A 236 -2.94 0.58 -16.61
C ILE A 236 -1.52 0.69 -17.18
N MET A 237 -0.59 -0.04 -16.58
CA MET A 237 0.79 -0.15 -17.02
C MET A 237 1.08 -1.59 -17.45
N ILE A 238 1.54 -1.77 -18.69
CA ILE A 238 2.03 -3.05 -19.17
C ILE A 238 3.56 -2.96 -19.20
N ILE A 239 4.22 -3.78 -18.40
CA ILE A 239 5.67 -3.79 -18.31
C ILE A 239 6.19 -4.84 -19.28
N SER A 240 6.84 -4.41 -20.35
CA SER A 240 7.36 -5.28 -21.41
C SER A 240 8.90 -5.33 -21.42
N GLY A 241 9.43 -6.29 -22.15
CA GLY A 241 10.86 -6.29 -22.52
C GLY A 241 11.17 -5.26 -23.60
N LEU A 242 12.47 -5.08 -23.90
CA LEU A 242 12.98 -4.04 -24.81
C LEU A 242 12.74 -4.31 -26.31
N SER A 243 12.29 -5.51 -26.66
CA SER A 243 12.23 -5.97 -28.08
C SER A 243 10.82 -6.37 -28.52
N VAL A 244 9.80 -5.60 -28.08
CA VAL A 244 8.41 -5.88 -28.44
C VAL A 244 8.03 -5.23 -29.77
N SER A 245 7.03 -5.82 -30.47
CA SER A 245 6.52 -5.27 -31.73
C SER A 245 5.91 -3.88 -31.50
N GLN A 246 6.35 -2.89 -32.27
CA GLN A 246 5.83 -1.53 -32.19
C GLN A 246 4.35 -1.47 -32.66
N GLU A 247 3.95 -2.31 -33.59
CA GLU A 247 2.55 -2.43 -34.01
C GLU A 247 1.67 -2.93 -32.85
N LYS A 248 2.14 -3.97 -32.14
CA LYS A 248 1.44 -4.52 -30.98
C LYS A 248 1.38 -3.50 -29.83
N LYS A 249 2.50 -2.79 -29.58
CA LYS A 249 2.56 -1.70 -28.59
C LYS A 249 1.51 -0.63 -28.91
N ALA A 250 1.49 -0.11 -30.12
CA ALA A 250 0.51 0.89 -30.56
C ALA A 250 -0.93 0.39 -30.43
N LEU A 251 -1.18 -0.89 -30.72
CA LEU A 251 -2.51 -1.49 -30.55
C LEU A 251 -2.97 -1.51 -29.09
N ILE A 252 -2.08 -1.88 -28.18
CA ILE A 252 -2.38 -1.91 -26.74
C ILE A 252 -2.57 -0.48 -26.20
N GLU A 253 -1.70 0.46 -26.60
CA GLU A 253 -1.80 1.86 -26.16
C GLU A 253 -3.09 2.55 -26.61
N LYS A 254 -3.68 2.14 -27.72
CA LYS A 254 -5.03 2.60 -28.16
C LYS A 254 -6.14 2.24 -27.16
N THR A 255 -5.94 1.26 -26.28
CA THR A 255 -6.90 0.94 -25.20
C THR A 255 -6.80 1.88 -24.00
N GLY A 256 -5.86 2.83 -24.00
CA GLY A 256 -5.54 3.71 -22.87
C GLY A 256 -4.50 3.16 -21.90
N ALA A 257 -3.94 1.97 -22.15
CA ALA A 257 -2.87 1.42 -21.35
C ALA A 257 -1.53 2.06 -21.73
N LYS A 258 -0.63 2.25 -20.75
CA LYS A 258 0.76 2.70 -20.94
C LYS A 258 1.66 1.48 -21.05
N VAL A 259 2.37 1.30 -22.17
CA VAL A 259 3.36 0.24 -22.33
C VAL A 259 4.73 0.79 -21.97
N ILE A 260 5.34 0.23 -20.94
CA ILE A 260 6.64 0.65 -20.41
C ILE A 260 7.65 -0.46 -20.65
N GLU A 261 8.70 -0.14 -21.40
CA GLU A 261 9.80 -1.05 -21.63
C GLU A 261 10.75 -1.06 -20.41
N SER A 262 11.07 -2.25 -19.94
CA SER A 262 11.89 -2.47 -18.75
C SER A 262 13.07 -3.39 -19.06
N LYS A 263 14.08 -3.34 -18.21
CA LYS A 263 15.18 -4.31 -18.24
C LYS A 263 14.65 -5.72 -18.02
N VAL A 264 15.30 -6.67 -18.67
CA VAL A 264 14.95 -8.09 -18.61
C VAL A 264 16.10 -8.85 -17.98
N TYR A 265 15.79 -9.65 -16.98
CA TYR A 265 16.71 -10.61 -16.39
C TYR A 265 16.64 -11.93 -17.18
N ASP A 266 17.80 -12.53 -17.47
CA ASP A 266 17.94 -13.81 -18.19
C ASP A 266 17.13 -13.89 -19.52
N LYS A 267 17.04 -12.74 -20.23
CA LYS A 267 16.29 -12.58 -21.49
C LYS A 267 14.83 -13.01 -21.47
N LYS A 268 14.28 -13.29 -20.28
CA LYS A 268 12.96 -13.90 -20.14
C LYS A 268 12.06 -13.23 -19.10
N PHE A 269 12.64 -12.66 -18.05
CA PHE A 269 11.88 -12.12 -16.95
C PHE A 269 12.17 -10.63 -16.77
N ILE A 270 11.16 -9.84 -16.45
CA ILE A 270 11.33 -8.44 -16.06
C ILE A 270 12.23 -8.35 -14.82
N ASP A 271 13.21 -7.46 -14.85
CA ASP A 271 14.05 -7.13 -13.71
C ASP A 271 13.21 -6.38 -12.67
N LEU A 272 12.80 -7.08 -11.60
CA LEU A 272 11.92 -6.52 -10.59
C LEU A 272 12.61 -5.50 -9.69
N ASP A 273 13.91 -5.60 -9.47
CA ASP A 273 14.64 -4.62 -8.68
C ASP A 273 14.68 -3.27 -9.40
N TYR A 274 15.02 -3.28 -10.69
CA TYR A 274 14.95 -2.09 -11.55
C TYR A 274 13.51 -1.55 -11.67
N LEU A 275 12.52 -2.44 -11.75
CA LEU A 275 11.11 -2.04 -11.83
C LEU A 275 10.66 -1.26 -10.59
N MET A 276 11.19 -1.55 -9.40
CA MET A 276 10.85 -0.78 -8.19
C MET A 276 11.26 0.68 -8.28
N ASP A 277 12.43 0.98 -8.87
CA ASP A 277 12.86 2.37 -9.11
C ASP A 277 11.93 3.07 -10.11
N LEU A 278 11.57 2.38 -11.18
CA LEU A 278 10.66 2.90 -12.19
C LEU A 278 9.27 3.19 -11.62
N LEU A 279 8.69 2.27 -10.86
CA LEU A 279 7.38 2.46 -10.22
C LEU A 279 7.41 3.58 -9.17
N GLY A 280 8.51 3.68 -8.41
CA GLY A 280 8.70 4.78 -7.48
C GLY A 280 8.76 6.14 -8.20
N ALA A 281 9.42 6.24 -9.35
CA ALA A 281 9.45 7.45 -10.17
C ALA A 281 8.07 7.82 -10.76
N GLU A 282 7.21 6.82 -11.03
CA GLU A 282 5.80 7.02 -11.44
C GLU A 282 4.88 7.37 -10.23
N GLY A 283 5.43 7.52 -9.01
CA GLY A 283 4.69 7.92 -7.82
C GLY A 283 3.94 6.78 -7.10
N ILE A 284 4.21 5.53 -7.43
CA ILE A 284 3.66 4.36 -6.72
C ILE A 284 4.41 4.20 -5.39
N THR A 285 3.73 4.46 -4.28
CA THR A 285 4.33 4.36 -2.94
C THR A 285 4.09 3.00 -2.30
N SER A 286 3.04 2.31 -2.73
CA SER A 286 2.64 0.98 -2.23
C SER A 286 2.25 0.06 -3.39
N LEU A 287 2.73 -1.19 -3.36
CA LEU A 287 2.51 -2.20 -4.40
C LEU A 287 1.97 -3.50 -3.80
N LEU A 288 0.81 -3.93 -4.28
CA LEU A 288 0.24 -5.23 -3.97
C LEU A 288 0.53 -6.23 -5.09
N ILE A 289 1.28 -7.28 -4.80
CA ILE A 289 1.50 -8.40 -5.74
C ILE A 289 0.44 -9.47 -5.48
N GLU A 290 -0.43 -9.71 -6.45
CA GLU A 290 -1.49 -10.73 -6.35
C GLU A 290 -1.33 -11.88 -7.33
N GLY A 291 -0.28 -11.90 -8.12
CA GLY A 291 -0.32 -12.76 -9.26
C GLY A 291 0.69 -13.85 -9.33
N GLY A 292 0.23 -15.01 -9.73
CA GLY A 292 0.93 -16.22 -10.13
C GLY A 292 2.19 -16.63 -9.35
N GLY A 293 2.35 -17.93 -9.07
CA GLY A 293 3.49 -18.43 -8.29
C GLY A 293 4.87 -18.03 -8.83
N SER A 294 4.98 -17.79 -10.15
CA SER A 294 6.25 -17.34 -10.75
C SER A 294 6.58 -15.89 -10.37
N VAL A 295 5.59 -14.98 -10.40
CA VAL A 295 5.80 -13.57 -10.00
C VAL A 295 6.13 -13.49 -8.52
N ILE A 296 5.42 -14.25 -7.68
CA ILE A 296 5.69 -14.31 -6.24
C ILE A 296 7.12 -14.80 -5.98
N SER A 297 7.53 -15.89 -6.63
CA SER A 297 8.89 -16.42 -6.49
C SER A 297 9.95 -15.42 -6.97
N SER A 298 9.74 -14.77 -8.11
CA SER A 298 10.66 -13.75 -8.63
C SER A 298 10.76 -12.55 -7.67
N ALA A 299 9.66 -12.11 -7.06
CA ALA A 299 9.64 -11.02 -6.09
C ALA A 299 10.46 -11.35 -4.84
N PHE A 300 10.34 -12.57 -4.32
CA PHE A 300 11.17 -13.03 -3.21
C PHE A 300 12.65 -13.14 -3.60
N SER A 301 12.94 -13.70 -4.76
CA SER A 301 14.33 -13.86 -5.26
C SER A 301 15.00 -12.51 -5.50
N ALA A 302 14.26 -11.50 -5.95
CA ALA A 302 14.75 -10.14 -6.14
C ALA A 302 14.88 -9.35 -4.79
N GLY A 303 14.44 -9.91 -3.66
CA GLY A 303 14.52 -9.27 -2.35
C GLY A 303 13.67 -8.00 -2.21
N ILE A 304 12.66 -7.83 -3.06
CA ILE A 304 11.83 -6.60 -3.08
C ILE A 304 10.65 -6.63 -2.10
N VAL A 305 10.32 -7.81 -1.54
CA VAL A 305 9.14 -8.00 -0.68
C VAL A 305 9.40 -7.48 0.73
N ASP A 306 8.51 -6.65 1.24
CA ASP A 306 8.53 -6.16 2.61
C ASP A 306 7.58 -6.94 3.52
N LYS A 307 6.40 -7.31 3.00
CA LYS A 307 5.29 -7.85 3.78
C LYS A 307 4.57 -8.96 3.02
N ILE A 308 4.06 -9.92 3.76
CA ILE A 308 3.18 -10.96 3.22
C ILE A 308 1.78 -10.89 3.85
N CYS A 309 0.76 -11.27 3.05
CA CYS A 309 -0.61 -11.52 3.48
C CYS A 309 -1.08 -12.84 2.84
N PHE A 310 -0.79 -13.97 3.49
CA PHE A 310 -1.10 -15.30 2.96
C PHE A 310 -2.37 -15.85 3.59
N PHE A 311 -3.33 -16.19 2.75
CA PHE A 311 -4.61 -16.79 3.14
C PHE A 311 -4.56 -18.29 2.90
N TYR A 312 -4.89 -19.05 3.92
CA TYR A 312 -5.01 -20.52 3.88
C TYR A 312 -6.46 -20.90 4.09
N ALA A 313 -7.05 -21.52 3.06
CA ALA A 313 -8.39 -22.11 3.16
C ALA A 313 -8.32 -23.51 3.74
N PRO A 314 -9.34 -24.00 4.47
CA PRO A 314 -9.38 -25.33 5.06
C PRO A 314 -9.65 -26.41 3.99
N LYS A 315 -8.79 -26.47 2.99
CA LYS A 315 -8.84 -27.36 1.84
C LYS A 315 -7.50 -28.04 1.63
N ILE A 316 -7.52 -29.28 1.17
CA ILE A 316 -6.33 -30.04 0.76
C ILE A 316 -6.54 -30.51 -0.67
N MET A 317 -5.66 -30.11 -1.57
CA MET A 317 -5.76 -30.44 -2.99
C MET A 317 -5.16 -31.81 -3.32
N ARG A 318 -4.18 -32.21 -2.56
CA ARG A 318 -3.37 -33.43 -2.75
C ARG A 318 -2.56 -33.45 -4.05
N GLY A 319 -1.65 -34.42 -4.18
CA GLY A 319 -0.80 -34.55 -5.36
C GLY A 319 0.30 -33.49 -5.47
N ASN A 320 1.11 -33.59 -6.53
CA ASN A 320 2.26 -32.72 -6.78
C ASN A 320 2.15 -31.95 -8.10
N ASN A 321 1.04 -32.04 -8.81
CA ASN A 321 0.79 -31.46 -10.11
C ASN A 321 -0.02 -30.17 -10.08
N GLY A 322 -0.41 -29.69 -8.90
CA GLY A 322 -1.05 -28.40 -8.72
C GLY A 322 -0.08 -27.23 -8.93
N VAL A 323 -0.59 -26.02 -8.83
CA VAL A 323 0.19 -24.79 -8.89
C VAL A 323 0.51 -24.33 -7.48
N SER A 324 1.78 -24.39 -7.08
CA SER A 324 2.21 -23.95 -5.75
C SER A 324 2.30 -22.43 -5.62
N ILE A 325 2.26 -21.93 -4.36
CA ILE A 325 2.41 -20.50 -4.03
C ILE A 325 3.67 -19.88 -4.66
N CYS A 326 4.81 -20.59 -4.57
CA CYS A 326 6.07 -20.20 -5.20
C CYS A 326 6.47 -21.23 -6.25
N ARG A 327 6.79 -20.78 -7.44
CA ARG A 327 7.24 -21.63 -8.56
C ARG A 327 8.62 -21.19 -9.03
N GLY A 328 9.48 -22.17 -9.28
CA GLY A 328 10.86 -21.92 -9.73
C GLY A 328 11.85 -22.70 -8.88
N SER A 329 13.13 -22.32 -8.97
CA SER A 329 14.19 -22.92 -8.16
C SER A 329 14.04 -22.45 -6.71
N GLY A 330 13.92 -23.39 -5.78
CA GLY A 330 13.95 -23.12 -4.35
C GLY A 330 15.37 -23.02 -3.81
N VAL A 331 15.49 -22.77 -2.50
CA VAL A 331 16.76 -22.81 -1.78
C VAL A 331 17.21 -24.26 -1.56
N LEU A 332 18.51 -24.49 -1.48
CA LEU A 332 19.06 -25.83 -1.26
C LEU A 332 19.14 -26.21 0.22
N LEU A 333 19.28 -25.25 1.09
CA LEU A 333 19.45 -25.48 2.53
C LEU A 333 18.41 -24.68 3.33
N MET A 334 17.92 -25.25 4.42
CA MET A 334 16.95 -24.59 5.31
C MET A 334 17.44 -23.25 5.88
N LYS A 335 18.74 -23.10 6.09
CA LYS A 335 19.34 -21.82 6.55
C LYS A 335 19.20 -20.67 5.56
N ASP A 336 18.98 -20.99 4.27
CA ASP A 336 18.84 -20.01 3.18
C ASP A 336 17.37 -19.62 2.95
N CYS A 337 16.44 -20.18 3.75
CA CYS A 337 15.04 -19.80 3.70
C CYS A 337 14.82 -18.36 4.15
N ILE A 338 13.87 -17.70 3.52
CA ILE A 338 13.43 -16.36 3.91
C ILE A 338 12.65 -16.47 5.22
N ASN A 339 13.07 -15.73 6.24
CA ASN A 339 12.38 -15.67 7.51
C ASN A 339 11.27 -14.62 7.49
N VAL A 340 10.17 -14.95 8.15
CA VAL A 340 9.03 -14.04 8.32
C VAL A 340 8.95 -13.64 9.81
N HIS A 341 8.89 -12.33 10.06
CA HIS A 341 8.90 -11.76 11.40
C HIS A 341 7.59 -11.05 11.73
N ASN A 342 7.36 -10.75 13.01
CA ASN A 342 6.20 -9.99 13.50
C ASN A 342 4.86 -10.56 13.00
N ILE A 343 4.73 -11.88 13.04
CA ILE A 343 3.57 -12.62 12.53
C ILE A 343 2.30 -12.23 13.29
N LYS A 344 1.25 -11.91 12.53
CA LYS A 344 -0.12 -11.78 13.02
C LYS A 344 -1.03 -12.76 12.29
N ILE A 345 -1.95 -13.35 13.03
CA ILE A 345 -2.95 -14.28 12.49
C ILE A 345 -4.32 -13.64 12.60
N LYS A 346 -5.08 -13.68 11.50
CA LYS A 346 -6.47 -13.22 11.43
C LYS A 346 -7.35 -14.32 10.84
N ARG A 347 -8.54 -14.49 11.38
CA ARG A 347 -9.52 -15.47 10.88
C ARG A 347 -10.63 -14.76 10.10
N PHE A 348 -11.06 -15.43 9.02
CA PHE A 348 -12.22 -15.06 8.21
C PHE A 348 -13.06 -16.33 8.01
N ASP A 349 -14.07 -16.52 8.85
CA ASP A 349 -14.77 -17.80 9.00
C ASP A 349 -13.73 -18.91 9.27
N ASP A 350 -13.62 -19.91 8.42
CA ASP A 350 -12.67 -21.03 8.56
C ASP A 350 -11.31 -20.76 7.87
N ASP A 351 -11.19 -19.68 7.08
CA ASP A 351 -9.92 -19.29 6.49
C ASP A 351 -9.00 -18.62 7.53
N VAL A 352 -7.70 -18.84 7.39
CA VAL A 352 -6.66 -18.22 8.21
C VAL A 352 -5.78 -17.34 7.33
N MET A 353 -5.64 -16.07 7.70
CA MET A 353 -4.65 -15.18 7.10
C MET A 353 -3.44 -15.04 8.03
N ILE A 354 -2.26 -15.23 7.47
CA ILE A 354 -0.96 -14.93 8.10
C ILE A 354 -0.41 -13.67 7.47
N GLU A 355 -0.24 -12.63 8.30
CA GLU A 355 0.46 -11.40 7.95
C GLU A 355 1.83 -11.42 8.61
N GLY A 356 2.88 -11.02 7.91
CA GLY A 356 4.22 -10.93 8.47
C GLY A 356 5.17 -10.10 7.60
N TYR A 357 6.33 -9.78 8.14
CA TYR A 357 7.35 -8.95 7.50
C TYR A 357 8.58 -9.77 7.15
N ILE A 358 9.21 -9.45 6.03
CA ILE A 358 10.42 -10.14 5.56
C ILE A 358 11.68 -9.59 6.26
N LYS A 359 11.64 -8.39 6.79
CA LYS A 359 12.75 -7.76 7.56
C LYS A 359 12.22 -6.92 8.71
#